data_7aa6d269b7fd4fd3041e450942e96baa
#
_entry.id   7aa6d269b7fd4fd3041e450942e96baa
#
_cell.length_a   1.000
_cell.length_b   1.000
_cell.length_c   1.000
_cell.angle_alpha   90.00
_cell.angle_beta   90.00
_cell.angle_gamma   90.00
#
_symmetry.space_group_name_H-M   'P 1'
#
loop_
_entity.id
_entity.type
_entity.pdbx_description
1 polymer ?
#
loop_
_entity_poly.entity_id
_entity_poly.type
_entity_poly.pdbx_seq_one_letter_code
_entity_poly.pdbx_strand_id
1 'polypeptide(L)'
;MRTPEWYLLPPDERASLLREHGEAGREFPEVLANTTSAFGINDWEWILAFEADELDRLVDCIRRLREAQARRFTKVEVPFVTGIRKDVRAAFADLA
;
A
#
# COMPACT_ATOMS: atom_id res chain seq x y z
N MET A 1 -6.84 -5.78 2.27
CA MET A 1 -7.83 -6.75 1.73
C MET A 1 -8.70 -6.07 0.70
N ARG A 2 -8.82 -6.66 -0.47
CA ARG A 2 -9.74 -6.22 -1.52
C ARG A 2 -11.14 -6.78 -1.29
N THR A 3 -12.15 -6.15 -1.89
CA THR A 3 -13.49 -6.70 -1.92
C THR A 3 -13.57 -7.91 -2.89
N PRO A 4 -14.54 -8.83 -2.72
CA PRO A 4 -14.72 -9.91 -3.70
C PRO A 4 -14.93 -9.39 -5.13
N GLU A 5 -15.63 -8.28 -5.30
CA GLU A 5 -15.91 -7.67 -6.60
C GLU A 5 -14.65 -7.30 -7.36
N TRP A 6 -13.56 -6.95 -6.66
CA TRP A 6 -12.27 -6.66 -7.29
C TRP A 6 -11.79 -7.81 -8.17
N TYR A 7 -11.88 -9.03 -7.63
CA TYR A 7 -11.41 -10.23 -8.32
C TYR A 7 -12.33 -10.68 -9.45
N LEU A 8 -13.58 -10.22 -9.41
CA LEU A 8 -14.59 -10.53 -10.43
C LEU A 8 -14.65 -9.48 -11.55
N LEU A 9 -13.91 -8.39 -11.43
CA LEU A 9 -13.81 -7.38 -12.49
C LEU A 9 -13.18 -7.99 -13.75
N PRO A 10 -13.64 -7.56 -14.94
CA PRO A 10 -12.93 -7.86 -16.16
C PRO A 10 -11.46 -7.40 -16.07
N PRO A 11 -10.50 -8.17 -16.64
CA PRO A 11 -9.08 -7.83 -16.51
C PRO A 11 -8.71 -6.43 -17.03
N ASP A 12 -9.35 -5.95 -18.08
CA ASP A 12 -9.13 -4.62 -18.65
C ASP A 12 -9.63 -3.49 -17.72
N GLU A 13 -10.76 -3.66 -17.07
CA GLU A 13 -11.26 -2.71 -16.07
C GLU A 13 -10.30 -2.64 -14.87
N ARG A 14 -9.88 -3.79 -14.37
CA ARG A 14 -8.93 -3.86 -13.26
C ARG A 14 -7.60 -3.19 -13.63
N ALA A 15 -7.11 -3.42 -14.83
CA ALA A 15 -5.90 -2.79 -15.33
C ALA A 15 -6.04 -1.26 -15.43
N SER A 16 -7.22 -0.77 -15.85
CA SER A 16 -7.51 0.66 -15.92
C SER A 16 -7.50 1.31 -14.54
N LEU A 17 -8.15 0.68 -13.56
CA LEU A 17 -8.17 1.14 -12.17
C LEU A 17 -6.77 1.17 -11.55
N LEU A 18 -5.95 0.15 -11.82
CA LEU A 18 -4.57 0.10 -11.35
C LEU A 18 -3.70 1.18 -12.01
N ARG A 19 -3.95 1.50 -13.27
CA ARG A 19 -3.24 2.56 -13.98
C ARG A 19 -3.53 3.93 -13.36
N GLU A 20 -4.79 4.26 -13.13
CA GLU A 20 -5.20 5.49 -12.42
C GLU A 20 -4.54 5.58 -11.04
N HIS A 21 -4.60 4.51 -10.29
CA HIS A 21 -3.97 4.41 -8.96
C HIS A 21 -2.46 4.63 -9.04
N GLY A 22 -1.80 4.01 -10.00
CA GLY A 22 -0.37 4.19 -10.24
C GLY A 22 0.00 5.62 -10.63
N GLU A 23 -0.84 6.28 -11.43
CA GLU A 23 -0.64 7.68 -11.82
C GLU A 23 -0.73 8.61 -10.60
N ALA A 24 -1.70 8.39 -9.74
CA ALA A 24 -1.81 9.12 -8.48
C ALA A 24 -0.57 8.94 -7.59
N GLY A 25 -0.04 7.71 -7.51
CA GLY A 25 1.19 7.43 -6.77
C GLY A 25 2.43 8.13 -7.33
N ARG A 26 2.50 8.30 -8.65
CA ARG A 26 3.63 8.98 -9.29
C ARG A 26 3.71 10.48 -8.99
N GLU A 27 2.66 11.08 -8.45
CA GLU A 27 2.70 12.46 -7.95
C GLU A 27 3.63 12.59 -6.73
N PHE A 28 4.05 11.46 -6.13
CA PHE A 28 4.90 11.38 -4.93
C PHE A 28 6.16 10.55 -5.20
N PRO A 29 7.08 11.05 -6.05
CA PRO A 29 8.28 10.29 -6.41
C PRO A 29 9.23 10.04 -5.23
N GLU A 30 9.11 10.83 -4.16
CA GLU A 30 9.88 10.69 -2.92
C GLU A 30 9.35 9.58 -2.00
N VAL A 31 8.17 9.04 -2.27
CA VAL A 31 7.58 7.93 -1.50
C VAL A 31 7.85 6.62 -2.22
N LEU A 32 8.59 5.74 -1.58
CA LEU A 32 8.81 4.39 -2.07
C LEU A 32 7.67 3.49 -1.59
N ALA A 33 6.92 2.94 -2.53
CA ALA A 33 5.82 2.03 -2.24
C ALA A 33 6.22 0.60 -2.60
N ASN A 34 6.16 -0.30 -1.62
CA ASN A 34 6.40 -1.72 -1.81
C ASN A 34 5.10 -2.47 -1.56
N THR A 35 4.74 -3.36 -2.47
CA THR A 35 3.56 -4.22 -2.34
C THR A 35 3.99 -5.67 -2.48
N THR A 36 3.70 -6.47 -1.46
CA THR A 36 4.04 -7.88 -1.43
C THR A 36 2.77 -8.71 -1.37
N SER A 37 2.72 -9.76 -2.19
CA SER A 37 1.62 -10.73 -2.17
C SER A 37 1.74 -11.62 -0.93
N ALA A 38 0.60 -11.83 -0.25
CA ALA A 38 0.52 -12.70 0.92
C ALA A 38 -0.66 -13.68 0.83
N PHE A 39 -1.12 -13.98 -0.38
CA PHE A 39 -2.20 -14.93 -0.63
C PHE A 39 -1.91 -16.30 0.00
N GLY A 40 -2.85 -16.78 0.81
CA GLY A 40 -2.74 -18.10 1.44
C GLY A 40 -1.72 -18.20 2.58
N ILE A 41 -1.02 -17.12 2.89
CA ILE A 41 0.00 -17.08 3.96
C ILE A 41 -0.58 -16.48 5.24
N ASN A 42 -1.40 -15.43 5.12
CA ASN A 42 -2.10 -14.83 6.25
C ASN A 42 -3.49 -14.32 5.81
N ASP A 43 -4.19 -13.63 6.71
CA ASP A 43 -5.54 -13.13 6.45
C ASP A 43 -5.60 -12.02 5.40
N TRP A 44 -4.45 -11.40 5.07
CA TRP A 44 -4.35 -10.30 4.11
C TRP A 44 -3.73 -10.80 2.81
N GLU A 45 -4.36 -10.49 1.66
CA GLU A 45 -3.80 -10.85 0.35
C GLU A 45 -2.57 -10.02 0.00
N TRP A 46 -2.48 -8.79 0.53
CA TRP A 46 -1.42 -7.84 0.21
C TRP A 46 -0.86 -7.19 1.48
N ILE A 47 0.44 -7.06 1.52
CA ILE A 47 1.15 -6.29 2.53
C ILE A 47 1.80 -5.10 1.83
N LEU A 48 1.52 -3.90 2.33
CA LEU A 48 2.04 -2.65 1.80
C LEU A 48 3.08 -2.08 2.74
N ALA A 49 4.20 -1.63 2.20
CA ALA A 49 5.21 -0.91 2.97
C ALA A 49 5.60 0.37 2.22
N PHE A 50 5.35 1.50 2.84
CA PHE A 50 5.72 2.81 2.31
C PHE A 50 6.91 3.36 3.07
N GLU A 51 7.87 3.94 2.35
CA GLU A 51 9.03 4.61 2.92
C GLU A 51 9.15 6.02 2.37
N ALA A 52 9.44 6.98 3.23
CA ALA A 52 9.72 8.37 2.85
C ALA A 52 10.57 9.03 3.92
N ASP A 53 11.33 10.05 3.56
CA ASP A 53 12.12 10.84 4.51
C ASP A 53 11.23 11.71 5.38
N GLU A 54 10.09 12.17 4.82
CA GLU A 54 9.14 13.06 5.49
C GLU A 54 7.80 12.35 5.69
N LEU A 55 7.35 12.25 6.93
CA LEU A 55 6.11 11.57 7.28
C LEU A 55 4.88 12.25 6.68
N ASP A 56 4.85 13.57 6.60
CA ASP A 56 3.75 14.33 6.01
C ASP A 56 3.57 14.00 4.52
N ARG A 57 4.65 13.81 3.77
CA ARG A 57 4.60 13.43 2.36
C ARG A 57 4.04 12.01 2.18
N LEU A 58 4.36 11.12 3.10
CA LEU A 58 3.80 9.77 3.12
C LEU A 58 2.30 9.80 3.38
N VAL A 59 1.86 10.62 4.34
CA VAL A 59 0.43 10.82 4.64
C VAL A 59 -0.32 11.41 3.44
N ASP A 60 0.24 12.42 2.80
CA ASP A 60 -0.36 13.03 1.60
C ASP A 60 -0.49 12.02 0.46
N CYS A 61 0.53 11.19 0.26
CA CYS A 61 0.49 10.12 -0.73
C CYS A 61 -0.68 9.14 -0.45
N ILE A 62 -0.82 8.68 0.78
CA ILE A 62 -1.90 7.77 1.14
C ILE A 62 -3.27 8.44 0.94
N ARG A 63 -3.41 9.70 1.32
CA ARG A 63 -4.65 10.45 1.09
C ARG A 63 -4.98 10.53 -0.40
N ARG A 64 -4.00 10.86 -1.22
CA ARG A 64 -4.17 10.96 -2.67
C ARG A 64 -4.58 9.62 -3.29
N LEU A 65 -3.95 8.53 -2.86
CA LEU A 65 -4.29 7.20 -3.34
C LEU A 65 -5.73 6.79 -2.97
N ARG A 66 -6.25 7.28 -1.86
CA ARG A 66 -7.63 7.03 -1.44
C ARG A 66 -8.68 7.77 -2.26
N GLU A 67 -8.27 8.73 -3.07
CA GLU A 67 -9.16 9.43 -4.02
C GLU A 67 -9.31 8.69 -5.35
N ALA A 68 -8.46 7.73 -5.64
CA ALA A 68 -8.53 6.92 -6.85
C ALA A 68 -9.70 5.92 -6.79
N GLN A 69 -10.28 5.61 -7.95
CA GLN A 69 -11.46 4.73 -8.05
C GLN A 69 -11.20 3.31 -7.52
N ALA A 70 -9.95 2.85 -7.55
CA ALA A 70 -9.58 1.55 -6.96
C ALA A 70 -9.92 1.45 -5.46
N ARG A 71 -10.06 2.58 -4.76
CA ARG A 71 -10.48 2.64 -3.36
C ARG A 71 -11.84 2.00 -3.12
N ARG A 72 -12.75 2.02 -4.09
CA ARG A 72 -14.06 1.39 -4.01
C ARG A 72 -13.98 -0.11 -3.74
N PHE A 73 -12.87 -0.72 -4.09
CA PHE A 73 -12.63 -2.16 -3.99
C PHE A 73 -11.70 -2.52 -2.83
N THR A 74 -11.46 -1.60 -1.91
CA THR A 74 -10.71 -1.88 -0.67
C THR A 74 -11.71 -2.15 0.44
N LYS A 75 -11.69 -3.37 0.98
CA LYS A 75 -12.57 -3.78 2.06
C LYS A 75 -12.01 -3.39 3.43
N VAL A 76 -10.76 -3.75 3.65
CA VAL A 76 -10.08 -3.51 4.94
C VAL A 76 -8.63 -3.13 4.68
N GLU A 77 -8.13 -2.15 5.40
CA GLU A 77 -6.78 -1.62 5.30
C GLU A 77 -6.27 -1.30 6.70
N VAL A 78 -6.01 -2.33 7.46
CA VAL A 78 -5.51 -2.29 8.85
C VAL A 78 -4.64 -3.54 9.11
N PRO A 79 -3.75 -3.55 10.10
CA PRO A 79 -3.36 -2.41 10.95
C PRO A 79 -2.38 -1.48 10.22
N PHE A 80 -2.29 -0.24 10.68
CA PHE A 80 -1.23 0.69 10.32
C PHE A 80 -0.15 0.65 11.38
N VAL A 81 1.09 0.46 10.96
CA VAL A 81 2.26 0.50 11.84
C VAL A 81 3.25 1.50 11.26
N THR A 82 3.68 2.45 12.07
CA THR A 82 4.67 3.46 11.67
C THR A 82 5.93 3.27 12.49
N GLY A 83 7.07 3.31 11.83
CA GLY A 83 8.37 3.13 12.46
C GLY A 83 9.47 3.88 11.73
N ILE A 84 10.67 3.76 12.24
CA ILE A 84 11.88 4.32 11.64
C ILE A 84 12.67 3.20 11.00
N ARG A 85 13.12 3.41 9.77
CA ARG A 85 13.99 2.46 9.07
C ARG A 85 15.34 2.35 9.78
N LYS A 86 15.75 1.12 10.05
CA LYS A 86 17.04 0.78 10.65
C LYS A 86 17.67 -0.38 9.90
N ASP A 87 18.99 -0.54 10.05
CA ASP A 87 19.60 -1.80 9.66
C ASP A 87 19.10 -2.94 10.55
N VAL A 88 19.23 -4.17 10.05
CA VAL A 88 18.65 -5.36 10.69
C VAL A 88 19.19 -5.57 12.11
N ARG A 89 20.49 -5.36 12.34
CA ARG A 89 21.09 -5.55 13.66
C ARG A 89 20.58 -4.55 14.68
N ALA A 90 20.49 -3.28 14.28
CA ALA A 90 19.95 -2.23 15.14
C ALA A 90 18.48 -2.48 15.48
N ALA A 91 17.69 -2.95 14.51
CA ALA A 91 16.29 -3.29 14.74
C ALA A 91 16.15 -4.44 15.74
N PHE A 92 16.94 -5.50 15.61
CA PHE A 92 16.92 -6.61 16.57
C PHE A 92 17.43 -6.21 17.96
N ALA A 93 18.39 -5.30 18.06
CA ALA A 93 18.88 -4.78 19.34
C ALA A 93 17.76 -4.07 20.13
N ASP A 94 16.83 -3.41 19.46
CA ASP A 94 15.69 -2.75 20.11
C ASP A 94 14.70 -3.74 20.75
N LEU A 95 14.74 -5.02 20.35
CA LEU A 95 13.87 -6.07 20.88
C LEU A 95 14.45 -6.77 22.13
N ALA A 96 15.69 -6.47 22.45
CA ALA A 96 16.41 -7.12 23.58
C ALA A 96 16.00 -6.54 24.94
#